data_34fa223fdf7c9ca6618c4c9bdd7e2339
#
_entry.id   34fa223fdf7c9ca6618c4c9bdd7e2339
#
_cell.length_a   1.000
_cell.length_b   1.000
_cell.length_c   1.000
_cell.angle_alpha   90.00
_cell.angle_beta   90.00
_cell.angle_gamma   90.00
#
_symmetry.space_group_name_H-M   'P 1'
#
loop_
_entity.id
_entity.type
_entity.pdbx_description
1 polymer ?
#
loop_
_entity_poly.entity_id
_entity_poly.type
_entity_poly.pdbx_seq_one_letter_code
_entity_poly.pdbx_strand_id
1 'polypeptide(L)'
;MDRFFNKKVAMQSARILSFSLLIIHTWFIFYFHALDVVEMRNLNFLSVLIYIISFWIIQKEKIDWFISIVGIEVMVHMIFAAYFVG
;
A
#
# COMPACT_ATOMS: atom_id res chain seq x y z
N MET A 1 19.46 2.97 -15.35
CA MET A 1 18.70 2.20 -14.35
C MET A 1 18.28 0.82 -14.87
N ASP A 2 17.94 0.76 -16.13
CA ASP A 2 17.45 -0.50 -16.70
C ASP A 2 18.44 -1.63 -16.61
N ARG A 3 19.71 -1.30 -16.60
CA ARG A 3 20.77 -2.29 -16.50
C ARG A 3 20.83 -2.92 -15.12
N PHE A 4 20.31 -2.22 -14.09
CA PHE A 4 20.29 -2.75 -12.73
C PHE A 4 18.95 -3.38 -12.39
N PHE A 5 17.88 -2.85 -12.97
CA PHE A 5 16.53 -3.32 -12.73
C PHE A 5 15.88 -3.64 -14.07
N ASN A 6 15.94 -4.90 -14.46
CA ASN A 6 15.16 -5.29 -15.60
C ASN A 6 13.69 -5.38 -15.17
N LYS A 7 12.81 -5.49 -16.14
CA LYS A 7 11.38 -5.50 -15.90
C LYS A 7 10.95 -6.64 -14.97
N LYS A 8 11.59 -7.80 -15.11
CA LYS A 8 11.26 -8.95 -14.27
C LYS A 8 11.56 -8.68 -12.81
N VAL A 9 12.73 -8.10 -12.52
CA VAL A 9 13.11 -7.78 -11.15
C VAL A 9 12.19 -6.71 -10.56
N ALA A 10 11.87 -5.69 -11.36
CA ALA A 10 10.96 -4.64 -10.91
C ALA A 10 9.59 -5.20 -10.57
N MET A 11 9.07 -6.11 -11.39
CA MET A 11 7.78 -6.72 -11.14
C MET A 11 7.77 -7.62 -9.92
N GLN A 12 8.84 -8.39 -9.71
CA GLN A 12 8.96 -9.22 -8.53
C GLN A 12 9.02 -8.37 -7.26
N SER A 13 9.81 -7.30 -7.29
CA SER A 13 9.92 -6.39 -6.16
C SER A 13 8.59 -5.73 -5.87
N ALA A 14 7.86 -5.32 -6.89
CA ALA A 14 6.55 -4.70 -6.73
C ALA A 14 5.54 -5.67 -6.10
N ARG A 15 5.56 -6.92 -6.50
CA ARG A 15 4.66 -7.93 -5.93
C ARG A 15 4.96 -8.17 -4.46
N ILE A 16 6.24 -8.30 -4.12
CA ILE A 16 6.65 -8.50 -2.74
C ILE A 16 6.25 -7.30 -1.89
N LEU A 17 6.52 -6.11 -2.38
CA LEU A 17 6.16 -4.88 -1.66
C LEU A 17 4.65 -4.78 -1.46
N SER A 18 3.89 -5.02 -2.52
CA SER A 18 2.43 -4.93 -2.45
C SER A 18 1.86 -5.93 -1.46
N PHE A 19 2.35 -7.16 -1.50
CA PHE A 19 1.89 -8.20 -0.58
C PHE A 19 2.24 -7.87 0.86
N SER A 20 3.46 -7.37 1.09
CA SER A 20 3.90 -6.96 2.42
C SER A 20 3.06 -5.82 2.96
N LEU A 21 2.78 -4.83 2.14
CA LEU A 21 1.94 -3.69 2.54
C LEU A 21 0.50 -4.13 2.81
N LEU A 22 0.00 -5.08 2.04
CA LEU A 22 -1.33 -5.62 2.26
C LEU A 22 -1.43 -6.29 3.64
N ILE A 23 -0.43 -7.09 4.00
CA ILE A 23 -0.39 -7.75 5.30
C ILE A 23 -0.29 -6.72 6.42
N ILE A 24 0.57 -5.73 6.27
CA ILE A 24 0.78 -4.69 7.28
C ILE A 24 -0.52 -3.91 7.51
N HIS A 25 -1.20 -3.52 6.44
CA HIS A 25 -2.42 -2.75 6.57
C HIS A 25 -3.58 -3.57 7.12
N THR A 26 -3.63 -4.86 6.81
CA THR A 26 -4.61 -5.77 7.41
C THR A 26 -4.37 -5.86 8.91
N TRP A 27 -3.13 -5.96 9.33
CA TRP A 27 -2.77 -5.92 10.74
C TRP A 27 -3.22 -4.62 11.41
N PHE A 28 -3.02 -3.49 10.74
CA PHE A 28 -3.41 -2.18 11.27
C PHE A 28 -4.92 -2.06 11.45
N ILE A 29 -5.72 -2.72 10.63
CA ILE A 29 -7.17 -2.72 10.80
C ILE A 29 -7.52 -3.25 12.18
N PHE A 30 -6.97 -4.40 12.56
CA PHE A 30 -7.22 -4.97 13.88
C PHE A 30 -6.63 -4.11 14.98
N TYR A 31 -5.46 -3.57 14.77
CA TYR A 31 -4.78 -2.73 15.75
C TYR A 31 -5.60 -1.48 16.07
N PHE A 32 -6.05 -0.76 15.05
CA PHE A 32 -6.83 0.46 15.25
C PHE A 32 -8.25 0.16 15.71
N HIS A 33 -8.78 -0.98 15.38
CA HIS A 33 -10.06 -1.41 15.93
C HIS A 33 -9.95 -1.60 17.44
N ALA A 34 -8.87 -2.22 17.90
CA ALA A 34 -8.65 -2.43 19.32
C ALA A 34 -8.44 -1.12 20.08
N LEU A 35 -7.86 -0.11 19.42
CA LEU A 35 -7.62 1.21 20.02
C LEU A 35 -8.80 2.17 19.85
N ASP A 36 -9.87 1.75 19.18
CA ASP A 36 -11.04 2.59 18.89
C ASP A 36 -10.72 3.83 18.05
N VAL A 37 -9.68 3.75 17.22
CA VAL A 37 -9.38 4.82 16.26
C VAL A 37 -10.10 4.49 14.96
N VAL A 38 -11.38 4.83 14.89
CA VAL A 38 -12.27 4.42 13.80
C VAL A 38 -11.79 4.98 12.46
N GLU A 39 -11.35 6.24 12.45
CA GLU A 39 -10.91 6.89 11.22
C GLU A 39 -9.72 6.16 10.60
N MET A 40 -8.75 5.79 11.42
CA MET A 40 -7.58 5.06 10.94
C MET A 40 -7.93 3.64 10.52
N ARG A 41 -8.83 2.98 11.25
CA ARG A 41 -9.31 1.67 10.87
C ARG A 41 -9.96 1.72 9.48
N ASN A 42 -10.84 2.68 9.26
CA ASN A 42 -11.52 2.83 7.98
C ASN A 42 -10.55 3.18 6.86
N LEU A 43 -9.56 4.03 7.16
CA LEU A 43 -8.52 4.38 6.18
C LEU A 43 -7.75 3.12 5.77
N ASN A 44 -7.46 2.23 6.71
CA ASN A 44 -6.74 1.01 6.39
C ASN A 44 -7.57 0.03 5.58
N PHE A 45 -8.89 0.00 5.76
CA PHE A 45 -9.77 -0.75 4.86
C PHE A 45 -9.63 -0.24 3.42
N LEU A 46 -9.64 1.06 3.25
CA LEU A 46 -9.46 1.66 1.93
C LEU A 46 -8.08 1.32 1.37
N SER A 47 -7.05 1.37 2.22
CA SER A 47 -5.68 1.02 1.80
C SER A 47 -5.59 -0.42 1.33
N VAL A 48 -6.25 -1.35 2.02
CA VAL A 48 -6.27 -2.75 1.60
C VAL A 48 -6.86 -2.89 0.20
N LEU A 49 -7.96 -2.20 -0.06
CA LEU A 49 -8.57 -2.21 -1.40
C LEU A 49 -7.60 -1.66 -2.45
N ILE A 50 -6.93 -0.56 -2.13
CA ILE A 50 -5.95 0.05 -3.03
C ILE A 50 -4.81 -0.93 -3.34
N TYR A 51 -4.32 -1.66 -2.33
CA TYR A 51 -3.24 -2.62 -2.56
C TYR A 51 -3.69 -3.83 -3.35
N ILE A 52 -4.94 -4.26 -3.21
CA ILE A 52 -5.49 -5.32 -4.04
C ILE A 52 -5.54 -4.87 -5.50
N ILE A 53 -6.02 -3.66 -5.73
CA ILE A 53 -6.06 -3.07 -7.08
C ILE A 53 -4.65 -2.91 -7.63
N SER A 54 -3.70 -2.47 -6.79
CA SER A 54 -2.31 -2.31 -7.19
C SER A 54 -1.68 -3.62 -7.61
N PHE A 55 -1.99 -4.69 -6.89
CA PHE A 55 -1.50 -6.02 -7.27
C PHE A 55 -2.00 -6.41 -8.65
N TRP A 56 -3.27 -6.12 -8.94
CA TRP A 56 -3.84 -6.36 -10.26
C TRP A 56 -3.13 -5.53 -11.33
N ILE A 57 -2.81 -4.27 -11.02
CA ILE A 57 -2.08 -3.39 -11.95
C ILE A 57 -0.70 -3.94 -12.25
N ILE A 58 -0.02 -4.52 -11.24
CA ILE A 58 1.28 -5.16 -11.45
C ILE A 58 1.15 -6.30 -12.46
N GLN A 59 0.07 -7.08 -12.38
CA GLN A 59 -0.14 -8.17 -13.33
C GLN A 59 -0.28 -7.68 -14.77
N LYS A 60 -0.68 -6.41 -14.94
CA LYS A 60 -0.77 -5.78 -16.26
C LYS A 60 0.53 -5.11 -16.66
N GLU A 61 1.61 -5.31 -15.90
CA GLU A 61 2.94 -4.75 -16.16
C GLU A 61 2.99 -3.22 -16.18
N LYS A 62 2.13 -2.59 -15.42
CA LYS A 62 2.06 -1.12 -15.33
C LYS A 62 2.73 -0.63 -14.05
N ILE A 63 4.04 -0.80 -14.01
CA ILE A 63 4.83 -0.49 -12.81
C ILE A 63 4.75 0.99 -12.43
N ASP A 64 4.75 1.88 -13.43
CA ASP A 64 4.68 3.33 -13.16
C ASP A 64 3.38 3.69 -12.45
N TRP A 65 2.28 3.10 -12.86
CA TRP A 65 1.00 3.29 -12.20
C TRP A 65 1.02 2.76 -10.79
N PHE A 66 1.62 1.59 -10.60
CA PHE A 66 1.74 0.99 -9.28
C PHE A 66 2.51 1.91 -8.33
N ILE A 67 3.67 2.41 -8.77
CA ILE A 67 4.51 3.29 -7.95
C ILE A 67 3.76 4.56 -7.58
N SER A 68 3.05 5.16 -8.53
CA SER A 68 2.30 6.39 -8.29
C SER A 68 1.17 6.17 -7.29
N ILE A 69 0.41 5.10 -7.45
CA ILE A 69 -0.72 4.80 -6.58
C ILE A 69 -0.25 4.53 -5.16
N VAL A 70 0.77 3.69 -5.01
CA VAL A 70 1.30 3.34 -3.69
C VAL A 70 1.94 4.56 -3.04
N GLY A 71 2.66 5.38 -3.80
CA GLY A 71 3.28 6.58 -3.26
C GLY A 71 2.25 7.56 -2.71
N ILE A 72 1.19 7.79 -3.47
CA ILE A 72 0.10 8.68 -3.04
C ILE A 72 -0.59 8.10 -1.80
N GLU A 73 -0.87 6.81 -1.80
CA GLU A 73 -1.53 6.16 -0.67
C GLU A 73 -0.70 6.29 0.61
N VAL A 74 0.61 6.02 0.53
CA VAL A 74 1.48 6.13 1.69
C VAL A 74 1.52 7.56 2.21
N MET A 75 1.61 8.55 1.33
CA MET A 75 1.60 9.95 1.74
C MET A 75 0.32 10.33 2.46
N VAL A 76 -0.82 9.95 1.89
CA VAL A 76 -2.13 10.24 2.48
C VAL A 76 -2.24 9.54 3.83
N HIS A 77 -1.82 8.29 3.91
CA HIS A 77 -1.87 7.51 5.14
C HIS A 77 -1.04 8.17 6.24
N MET A 78 0.15 8.65 5.90
CA MET A 78 1.02 9.32 6.87
C MET A 78 0.42 10.63 7.39
N ILE A 79 -0.21 11.39 6.49
CA ILE A 79 -0.86 12.64 6.87
C ILE A 79 -2.01 12.37 7.84
N PHE A 80 -2.86 11.39 7.54
CA PHE A 80 -3.97 11.04 8.42
C PHE A 80 -3.49 10.45 9.73
N ALA A 81 -2.42 9.64 9.70
CA ALA A 81 -1.85 9.10 10.91
C ALA A 81 -1.35 10.21 11.84
N ALA A 82 -0.67 11.18 11.26
CA ALA A 82 -0.20 12.33 12.05
C ALA A 82 -1.36 13.14 12.65
N TYR A 83 -2.45 13.24 11.91
CA TYR A 83 -3.62 14.00 12.35
C TYR A 83 -4.41 13.27 13.44
N PHE A 84 -4.67 11.98 13.26
CA PHE A 84 -5.57 11.26 14.16
C PHE A 84 -4.87 10.53 15.30
N VAL A 85 -3.61 10.17 15.12
CA VAL A 85 -2.87 9.45 16.16
C VAL A 85 -1.88 10.34 16.86
N GLY A 86 -1.44 11.36 16.16
CA GLY A 86 -0.51 12.31 16.72
C GLY A 86 0.91 11.87 16.63
#